data_2eec11973e93fee94b763d48831550a7
#
_entry.id   2eec11973e93fee94b763d48831550a7
#
_cell.length_a   1.000
_cell.length_b   1.000
_cell.length_c   1.000
_cell.angle_alpha   90.00
_cell.angle_beta   90.00
_cell.angle_gamma   90.00
#
_symmetry.space_group_name_H-M   'P 1'
#
loop_
_entity.id
_entity.type
_entity.pdbx_description
1 polymer ?
#
loop_
_entity_poly.entity_id
_entity_poly.type
_entity_poly.pdbx_seq_one_letter_code
_entity_poly.pdbx_strand_id
1 'polypeptide(L)'
;MAIKEMKVSAKTITDEVQILKRPGFEAIPITLDSTTFTDGVCKAGAPIGAGGVIKNDKNCIGILKEDVFEDRPQGTILKKAYVRTDVITNHFGTAIAETAKAALPMIVFE
;
A
#
# COMPACT_ATOMS: atom_id res chain seq x y z
N MET A 1 -27.50 20.43 -3.84
CA MET A 1 -26.83 21.23 -2.88
C MET A 1 -25.38 20.78 -2.71
N ALA A 2 -24.56 21.72 -2.40
CA ALA A 2 -23.13 21.51 -2.40
C ALA A 2 -22.66 20.50 -1.37
N ILE A 3 -23.40 20.32 -0.32
CA ILE A 3 -22.99 19.41 0.73
C ILE A 3 -22.87 17.98 0.26
N LYS A 4 -23.62 17.64 -0.77
CA LYS A 4 -23.57 16.30 -1.28
C LYS A 4 -22.22 15.93 -1.85
N GLU A 5 -21.64 16.80 -2.62
CA GLU A 5 -20.32 16.55 -3.16
C GLU A 5 -19.27 16.53 -2.06
N MET A 6 -19.40 17.44 -1.12
CA MET A 6 -18.48 17.44 0.00
C MET A 6 -18.58 16.16 0.80
N LYS A 7 -19.77 15.63 0.92
CA LYS A 7 -19.97 14.40 1.63
C LYS A 7 -19.27 13.23 0.95
N VAL A 8 -19.32 13.18 -0.38
CA VAL A 8 -18.63 12.12 -1.11
C VAL A 8 -17.14 12.23 -0.92
N SER A 9 -16.59 13.43 -0.99
CA SER A 9 -15.17 13.63 -0.76
C SER A 9 -14.77 13.22 0.64
N ALA A 10 -15.57 13.58 1.62
CA ALA A 10 -15.29 13.24 3.00
C ALA A 10 -15.29 11.72 3.19
N LYS A 11 -16.21 11.06 2.54
CA LYS A 11 -16.25 9.61 2.63
C LYS A 11 -15.01 8.97 2.07
N THR A 12 -14.51 9.47 0.94
CA THR A 12 -13.30 8.95 0.36
C THR A 12 -12.12 9.09 1.32
N ILE A 13 -12.02 10.24 1.96
CA ILE A 13 -10.96 10.48 2.92
C ILE A 13 -11.11 9.57 4.13
N THR A 14 -12.33 9.42 4.61
CA THR A 14 -12.62 8.62 5.79
C THR A 14 -12.26 7.15 5.57
N ASP A 15 -12.46 6.66 4.36
CA ASP A 15 -12.21 5.27 4.05
C ASP A 15 -10.74 4.98 3.79
N GLU A 16 -9.93 6.00 3.72
CA GLU A 16 -8.50 5.82 3.47
C GLU A 16 -7.84 5.18 4.68
N VAL A 17 -7.09 4.11 4.44
CA VAL A 17 -6.38 3.40 5.48
C VAL A 17 -4.96 3.96 5.60
N GLN A 18 -4.58 4.31 6.81
CA GLN A 18 -3.26 4.88 7.05
C GLN A 18 -2.34 3.82 7.62
N ILE A 19 -1.41 3.33 6.80
CA ILE A 19 -0.45 2.33 7.24
C ILE A 19 0.80 2.95 7.85
N LEU A 20 1.02 4.26 7.66
CA LEU A 20 2.16 4.93 8.26
C LEU A 20 1.93 5.14 9.75
N LYS A 21 2.90 4.74 10.55
CA LYS A 21 2.83 4.96 11.99
C LYS A 21 3.35 6.34 12.37
N ARG A 22 4.33 6.83 11.62
CA ARG A 22 4.96 8.12 11.88
C ARG A 22 5.02 8.91 10.60
N PRO A 23 5.00 10.25 10.67
CA PRO A 23 5.21 11.08 9.48
C PRO A 23 6.65 10.94 9.02
N GLY A 24 6.89 11.27 7.78
CA GLY A 24 8.23 11.16 7.23
C GLY A 24 8.44 9.82 6.58
N PHE A 25 8.60 9.83 5.26
CA PHE A 25 8.81 8.61 4.50
C PHE A 25 9.44 8.96 3.16
N GLU A 26 10.01 7.95 2.52
CA GLU A 26 10.48 8.07 1.15
C GLU A 26 9.75 7.02 0.32
N ALA A 27 9.29 7.45 -0.84
CA ALA A 27 8.46 6.60 -1.68
C ALA A 27 8.75 6.89 -3.15
N ILE A 28 8.43 5.91 -4.00
CA ILE A 28 8.56 6.08 -5.44
C ILE A 28 7.24 5.68 -6.10
N PRO A 29 6.95 6.28 -7.27
CA PRO A 29 5.76 5.87 -8.03
C PRO A 29 6.01 4.54 -8.72
N ILE A 30 4.94 3.80 -8.95
CA ILE A 30 5.01 2.54 -9.65
C ILE A 30 3.67 2.29 -10.34
N THR A 31 3.71 1.63 -11.50
CA THR A 31 2.50 1.18 -12.18
C THR A 31 2.31 -0.29 -11.83
N LEU A 32 1.15 -0.63 -11.28
CA LEU A 32 0.88 -1.99 -10.85
C LEU A 32 0.45 -2.85 -12.04
N ASP A 33 0.88 -4.10 -12.00
CA ASP A 33 0.49 -5.08 -13.00
C ASP A 33 -0.95 -5.52 -12.77
N SER A 34 -1.63 -5.93 -13.85
CA SER A 34 -3.04 -6.31 -13.75
C SER A 34 -3.28 -7.49 -12.80
N THR A 35 -2.28 -8.30 -12.58
CA THR A 35 -2.41 -9.47 -11.69
C THR A 35 -2.48 -9.10 -10.22
N THR A 36 -2.19 -7.85 -9.86
CA THR A 36 -2.20 -7.44 -8.45
C THR A 36 -3.59 -7.11 -7.93
N PHE A 37 -4.57 -6.97 -8.83
CA PHE A 37 -5.89 -6.49 -8.43
C PHE A 37 -6.84 -7.64 -8.14
N THR A 38 -7.49 -7.56 -6.98
CA THR A 38 -8.54 -8.48 -6.58
C THR A 38 -9.80 -7.65 -6.43
N ASP A 39 -10.84 -8.00 -7.16
CA ASP A 39 -12.09 -7.23 -7.16
C ASP A 39 -11.85 -5.77 -7.55
N GLY A 40 -10.88 -5.56 -8.46
CA GLY A 40 -10.62 -4.24 -8.98
C GLY A 40 -9.76 -3.34 -8.11
N VAL A 41 -9.19 -3.87 -7.02
CA VAL A 41 -8.38 -3.06 -6.12
C VAL A 41 -7.15 -3.84 -5.64
N CYS A 42 -6.05 -3.11 -5.47
CA CYS A 42 -4.87 -3.61 -4.77
C CYS A 42 -4.76 -2.80 -3.48
N LYS A 43 -4.88 -3.44 -2.34
CA LYS A 43 -5.01 -2.75 -1.07
C LYS A 43 -3.66 -2.29 -0.52
N ALA A 44 -3.69 -1.19 0.21
CA ALA A 44 -2.51 -0.64 0.86
C ALA A 44 -1.90 -1.70 1.77
N GLY A 45 -0.58 -1.69 1.86
CA GLY A 45 0.14 -2.69 2.64
C GLY A 45 0.63 -3.85 1.80
N ALA A 46 0.26 -3.90 0.52
CA ALA A 46 0.70 -4.98 -0.36
C ALA A 46 2.22 -4.91 -0.57
N PRO A 47 2.90 -6.06 -0.44
CA PRO A 47 4.32 -6.13 -0.75
C PRO A 47 4.51 -6.20 -2.26
N ILE A 48 5.19 -5.20 -2.82
CA ILE A 48 5.30 -5.05 -4.27
C ILE A 48 6.74 -5.30 -4.69
N GLY A 49 6.89 -6.05 -5.77
CA GLY A 49 8.19 -6.31 -6.37
C GLY A 49 8.39 -5.54 -7.65
N ALA A 50 9.54 -5.75 -8.28
CA ALA A 50 9.86 -5.12 -9.56
C ALA A 50 8.80 -5.46 -10.59
N GLY A 51 8.43 -4.48 -11.41
CA GLY A 51 7.39 -4.69 -12.41
C GLY A 51 5.97 -4.48 -11.88
N GLY A 52 5.82 -4.08 -10.61
CA GLY A 52 4.52 -3.78 -10.06
C GLY A 52 3.69 -5.00 -9.71
N VAL A 53 4.32 -6.12 -9.41
CA VAL A 53 3.62 -7.36 -9.05
C VAL A 53 3.76 -7.61 -7.55
N ILE A 54 2.83 -8.39 -7.00
CA ILE A 54 2.91 -8.73 -5.57
C ILE A 54 4.03 -9.75 -5.36
N LYS A 55 4.95 -9.42 -4.46
CA LYS A 55 6.07 -10.29 -4.10
C LYS A 55 6.28 -10.25 -2.59
N ASN A 56 5.64 -11.17 -1.90
CA ASN A 56 5.77 -11.27 -0.44
C ASN A 56 6.95 -12.19 -0.10
N ASP A 57 8.13 -11.82 -0.61
CA ASP A 57 9.33 -12.62 -0.43
C ASP A 57 10.57 -11.74 -0.60
N LYS A 58 11.72 -12.36 -0.81
CA LYS A 58 12.99 -11.64 -0.92
C LYS A 58 13.05 -10.69 -2.11
N ASN A 59 12.11 -10.80 -3.04
CA ASN A 59 12.06 -9.93 -4.23
C ASN A 59 11.19 -8.71 -4.03
N CYS A 60 10.67 -8.50 -2.84
CA CYS A 60 9.88 -7.32 -2.51
C CYS A 60 10.78 -6.08 -2.55
N ILE A 61 10.28 -5.00 -3.17
CA ILE A 61 11.04 -3.76 -3.24
C ILE A 61 10.37 -2.60 -2.51
N GLY A 62 9.14 -2.79 -2.03
CA GLY A 62 8.47 -1.74 -1.27
C GLY A 62 7.07 -2.18 -0.86
N ILE A 63 6.43 -1.32 -0.08
CA ILE A 63 5.08 -1.57 0.44
C ILE A 63 4.14 -0.53 -0.14
N LEU A 64 3.02 -0.97 -0.67
CA LEU A 64 2.05 -0.07 -1.28
C LEU A 64 1.47 0.87 -0.23
N LYS A 65 1.51 2.16 -0.50
CA LYS A 65 1.13 3.18 0.48
C LYS A 65 -0.38 3.36 0.58
N GLU A 66 -1.09 3.27 -0.54
CA GLU A 66 -2.52 3.54 -0.60
C GLU A 66 -3.20 2.52 -1.48
N ASP A 67 -4.51 2.37 -1.32
CA ASP A 67 -5.28 1.52 -2.21
C ASP A 67 -5.17 2.03 -3.64
N VAL A 68 -5.00 1.12 -4.59
CA VAL A 68 -4.90 1.44 -6.00
C VAL A 68 -5.97 0.67 -6.74
N PHE A 69 -6.68 1.34 -7.63
CA PHE A 69 -7.77 0.73 -8.37
C PHE A 69 -7.34 0.39 -9.78
N GLU A 70 -7.93 -0.67 -10.32
CA GLU A 70 -7.50 -1.23 -11.59
C GLU A 70 -7.64 -0.25 -12.75
N ASP A 71 -8.64 0.63 -12.70
CA ASP A 71 -8.84 1.63 -13.75
C ASP A 71 -7.81 2.75 -13.70
N ARG A 72 -7.06 2.84 -12.62
CA ARG A 72 -5.98 3.82 -12.46
C ARG A 72 -4.83 3.16 -11.71
N PRO A 73 -4.04 2.32 -12.39
CA PRO A 73 -3.09 1.43 -11.73
C PRO A 73 -1.79 2.08 -11.23
N GLN A 74 -1.72 3.41 -11.23
CA GLN A 74 -0.54 4.10 -10.72
C GLN A 74 -0.62 4.20 -9.21
N GLY A 75 0.41 3.75 -8.55
CA GLY A 75 0.49 3.78 -7.10
C GLY A 75 1.83 4.29 -6.62
N THR A 76 2.01 4.23 -5.31
CA THR A 76 3.22 4.69 -4.66
C THR A 76 3.67 3.60 -3.70
N ILE A 77 4.93 3.20 -3.77
CA ILE A 77 5.47 2.23 -2.83
C ILE A 77 6.46 2.90 -1.89
N LEU A 78 6.36 2.53 -0.63
CA LEU A 78 7.24 3.04 0.41
C LEU A 78 8.58 2.35 0.33
N LYS A 79 9.65 3.14 0.34
CA LYS A 79 11.01 2.64 0.35
C LYS A 79 11.67 2.83 1.72
N LYS A 80 11.21 3.82 2.47
CA LYS A 80 11.72 4.12 3.81
C LYS A 80 10.56 4.68 4.61
N ALA A 81 10.20 3.99 5.71
CA ALA A 81 9.03 4.41 6.47
C ALA A 81 8.93 3.62 7.78
N TYR A 82 8.07 4.12 8.66
CA TYR A 82 7.63 3.37 9.84
C TYR A 82 6.18 3.00 9.60
N VAL A 83 5.89 1.72 9.56
CA VAL A 83 4.55 1.26 9.18
C VAL A 83 3.91 0.46 10.30
N ARG A 84 2.57 0.39 10.27
CA ARG A 84 1.79 -0.34 11.26
C ARG A 84 1.55 -1.76 10.77
N THR A 85 2.22 -2.71 11.40
CA THR A 85 2.14 -4.11 10.99
C THR A 85 0.71 -4.64 11.09
N ASP A 86 0.00 -4.31 12.15
CA ASP A 86 -1.37 -4.81 12.35
C ASP A 86 -2.32 -4.25 11.29
N VAL A 87 -2.17 -2.97 10.95
CA VAL A 87 -3.02 -2.36 9.94
C VAL A 87 -2.74 -2.98 8.57
N ILE A 88 -1.48 -3.21 8.23
CA ILE A 88 -1.12 -3.85 6.98
C ILE A 88 -1.75 -5.24 6.91
N THR A 89 -1.58 -6.04 7.95
CA THR A 89 -2.10 -7.40 7.96
C THR A 89 -3.62 -7.42 7.83
N ASN A 90 -4.30 -6.52 8.53
CA ASN A 90 -5.75 -6.49 8.49
C ASN A 90 -6.30 -5.95 7.19
N HIS A 91 -5.68 -4.91 6.65
CA HIS A 91 -6.21 -4.26 5.45
C HIS A 91 -5.86 -5.02 4.18
N PHE A 92 -4.60 -5.37 4.02
CA PHE A 92 -4.18 -6.15 2.85
C PHE A 92 -4.69 -7.59 2.95
N GLY A 93 -4.79 -8.12 4.16
CA GLY A 93 -5.34 -9.45 4.39
C GLY A 93 -4.31 -10.54 4.54
N THR A 94 -3.03 -10.23 4.43
CA THR A 94 -1.95 -11.21 4.54
C THR A 94 -0.78 -10.54 5.24
N ALA A 95 -0.18 -11.24 6.18
CA ALA A 95 0.98 -10.74 6.89
C ALA A 95 2.19 -10.68 5.94
N ILE A 96 3.04 -9.68 6.15
CA ILE A 96 4.27 -9.55 5.37
C ILE A 96 5.24 -10.63 5.85
N ALA A 97 5.74 -11.43 4.93
CA ALA A 97 6.66 -12.52 5.25
C ALA A 97 8.00 -11.97 5.77
N GLU A 98 8.67 -12.77 6.60
CA GLU A 98 9.95 -12.36 7.14
C GLU A 98 10.99 -12.12 6.05
N THR A 99 10.93 -12.90 4.98
CA THR A 99 11.85 -12.73 3.86
C THR A 99 11.61 -11.40 3.15
N ALA A 100 10.34 -10.97 3.06
CA ALA A 100 10.03 -9.66 2.48
C ALA A 100 10.50 -8.54 3.39
N LYS A 101 10.30 -8.68 4.70
CA LYS A 101 10.79 -7.67 5.66
C LYS A 101 12.30 -7.54 5.59
N ALA A 102 13.00 -8.66 5.44
CA ALA A 102 14.45 -8.64 5.34
C ALA A 102 14.92 -7.94 4.05
N ALA A 103 14.11 -7.97 3.01
CA ALA A 103 14.43 -7.29 1.76
C ALA A 103 14.18 -5.78 1.84
N LEU A 104 13.55 -5.31 2.93
CA LEU A 104 13.17 -3.90 3.10
C LEU A 104 13.80 -3.33 4.38
N PRO A 105 15.14 -3.23 4.43
CA PRO A 105 15.80 -2.84 5.68
C PRO A 105 15.51 -1.39 6.10
N MET A 106 15.01 -0.56 5.20
CA MET A 106 14.70 0.83 5.51
C MET A 106 13.25 1.00 5.98
N ILE A 107 12.47 -0.07 5.99
CA ILE A 107 11.10 -0.02 6.48
C ILE A 107 11.06 -0.69 7.85
N VAL A 108 10.55 0.04 8.84
CA VAL A 108 10.41 -0.47 10.21
C VAL A 108 8.96 -0.90 10.40
N PHE A 109 8.75 -2.16 10.68
CA PHE A 109 7.42 -2.74 10.88
C PHE A 109 7.10 -2.68 12.37
N GLU A 110 6.26 -1.75 12.75
CA GLU A 110 5.86 -1.54 14.14
C GLU A 110 4.44 -2.01 14.37
#